data_9f67f5255dcb6c4a3123db1491169d27
#
_entry.id   9f67f5255dcb6c4a3123db1491169d27
#
_cell.length_a   1.000
_cell.length_b   1.000
_cell.length_c   1.000
_cell.angle_alpha   90.00
_cell.angle_beta   90.00
_cell.angle_gamma   90.00
#
_symmetry.space_group_name_H-M   'P 1'
#
loop_
_entity.id
_entity.type
_entity.pdbx_description
1 polymer ?
#
loop_
_entity_poly.entity_id
_entity_poly.type
_entity_poly.pdbx_seq_one_letter_code
_entity_poly.pdbx_strand_id
1 'polypeptide(L)'
;MCIRDSFNIGGIANGTYLKGEEISLASDVGPGNCLIDFYASKYYGFPFDNRGEIANQGVINEDLLIKLNESVKNMSYPRADDKNDYYNLVNDSISNVAPENIMRTVTEFTALKIEEFCKYCNSPDQVIFHGGGTKNLFLMKIIQSKIDTKIRTTDDEISSKFVEAAAFAYLAYKNQGIIFKPKL
;
A
#
# COMPACT_ATOMS: atom_id res chain seq x y z
N MET A 1 -11.91 -13.74 -19.35
CA MET A 1 -10.47 -13.47 -19.20
C MET A 1 -10.28 -13.07 -17.74
N CYS A 2 -9.41 -13.74 -16.99
CA CYS A 2 -9.24 -13.47 -15.56
C CYS A 2 -8.53 -12.12 -15.38
N ILE A 3 -9.12 -11.23 -14.59
CA ILE A 3 -8.57 -9.93 -14.21
C ILE A 3 -7.95 -10.08 -12.83
N ARG A 4 -6.68 -9.72 -12.69
CA ARG A 4 -5.93 -9.84 -11.43
C ARG A 4 -5.21 -8.55 -11.10
N ASP A 5 -5.26 -8.16 -9.84
CA ASP A 5 -4.40 -7.12 -9.30
C ASP A 5 -3.39 -7.72 -8.33
N SER A 6 -2.18 -7.23 -8.39
CA SER A 6 -1.12 -7.53 -7.41
C SER A 6 -0.66 -6.24 -6.77
N PHE A 7 -0.63 -6.21 -5.44
CA PHE A 7 -0.17 -5.05 -4.66
C PHE A 7 1.04 -5.39 -3.82
N ASN A 8 2.07 -4.56 -3.93
CA ASN A 8 3.14 -4.48 -2.94
C ASN A 8 2.79 -3.37 -1.93
N ILE A 9 2.58 -3.72 -0.67
CA ILE A 9 2.43 -2.72 0.40
C ILE A 9 3.78 -2.56 1.10
N GLY A 10 4.61 -1.70 0.51
CA GLY A 10 5.87 -1.21 1.09
C GLY A 10 5.68 0.11 1.82
N GLY A 11 6.68 0.98 1.83
CA GLY A 11 6.54 2.38 2.26
C GLY A 11 5.54 3.14 1.38
N ILE A 12 5.66 2.98 0.06
CA ILE A 12 4.64 3.30 -0.94
C ILE A 12 3.92 2.00 -1.32
N ALA A 13 2.61 2.06 -1.52
CA ALA A 13 1.85 0.98 -2.11
C ALA A 13 1.90 1.11 -3.63
N ASN A 14 2.23 0.03 -4.32
CA ASN A 14 2.14 -0.02 -5.78
C ASN A 14 1.28 -1.19 -6.23
N GLY A 15 0.59 -1.00 -7.35
CA GLY A 15 -0.34 -1.95 -7.91
C GLY A 15 0.01 -2.29 -9.36
N THR A 16 -0.18 -3.55 -9.72
CA THR A 16 -0.05 -4.06 -11.09
C THR A 16 -1.36 -4.71 -11.48
N TYR A 17 -1.98 -4.17 -12.52
CA TYR A 17 -3.21 -4.66 -13.12
C TYR A 17 -2.93 -5.56 -14.30
N LEU A 18 -3.42 -6.79 -14.25
CA LEU A 18 -3.20 -7.83 -15.23
C LEU A 18 -4.51 -8.24 -15.92
N LYS A 19 -4.47 -8.31 -17.25
CA LYS A 19 -5.51 -8.96 -18.07
C LYS A 19 -4.95 -10.25 -18.66
N GLY A 20 -5.33 -11.40 -18.06
CA GLY A 20 -4.67 -12.66 -18.39
C GLY A 20 -3.20 -12.64 -17.94
N GLU A 21 -2.28 -12.72 -18.90
CA GLU A 21 -0.81 -12.65 -18.67
C GLU A 21 -0.20 -11.28 -19.00
N GLU A 22 -1.00 -10.35 -19.52
CA GLU A 22 -0.52 -9.02 -19.93
C GLU A 22 -0.66 -8.00 -18.82
N ILE A 23 0.41 -7.23 -18.60
CA ILE A 23 0.37 -6.06 -17.72
C ILE A 23 -0.35 -4.92 -18.46
N SER A 24 -1.54 -4.57 -17.98
CA SER A 24 -2.31 -3.45 -18.53
C SER A 24 -1.97 -2.13 -17.86
N LEU A 25 -1.59 -2.16 -16.58
CA LEU A 25 -1.20 -0.98 -15.82
C LEU A 25 -0.28 -1.38 -14.68
N ALA A 26 0.77 -0.59 -14.44
CA ALA A 26 1.59 -0.65 -13.23
C ALA A 26 1.78 0.78 -12.72
N SER A 27 1.57 1.01 -11.43
CA SER A 27 1.56 2.36 -10.87
C SER A 27 1.76 2.33 -9.36
N ASP A 28 2.33 3.40 -8.81
CA ASP A 28 2.11 3.70 -7.40
C ASP A 28 0.64 4.07 -7.17
N VAL A 29 0.15 3.71 -5.98
CA VAL A 29 -1.27 3.75 -5.63
C VAL A 29 -1.53 4.72 -4.49
N GLY A 30 -0.61 4.76 -3.53
CA GLY A 30 -0.77 5.56 -2.35
C GLY A 30 0.34 5.36 -1.31
N PRO A 31 0.17 5.90 -0.10
CA PRO A 31 1.24 5.98 0.90
C PRO A 31 1.72 4.64 1.45
N GLY A 32 1.05 3.53 1.20
CA GLY A 32 1.43 2.25 1.80
C GLY A 32 1.57 2.34 3.33
N ASN A 33 2.74 1.94 3.87
CA ASN A 33 3.02 2.05 5.29
C ASN A 33 3.70 3.37 5.70
N CYS A 34 4.15 4.22 4.77
CA CYS A 34 5.03 5.34 5.13
C CYS A 34 4.41 6.30 6.16
N LEU A 35 3.11 6.63 6.05
CA LEU A 35 2.43 7.46 7.04
C LEU A 35 2.18 6.70 8.35
N ILE A 36 1.84 5.42 8.29
CA ILE A 36 1.61 4.57 9.46
C ILE A 36 2.90 4.47 10.27
N ASP A 37 4.02 4.13 9.63
CA ASP A 37 5.33 4.00 10.28
C ASP A 37 5.83 5.34 10.83
N PHE A 38 5.63 6.42 10.07
CA PHE A 38 6.01 7.76 10.50
C PHE A 38 5.31 8.17 11.80
N TYR A 39 3.99 7.97 11.90
CA TYR A 39 3.23 8.35 13.10
C TYR A 39 3.39 7.36 14.24
N ALA A 40 3.60 6.07 13.97
CA ALA A 40 3.98 5.09 14.99
C ALA A 40 5.31 5.51 15.65
N SER A 41 6.30 5.90 14.85
CA SER A 41 7.58 6.39 15.36
C SER A 41 7.45 7.71 16.13
N LYS A 42 6.71 8.67 15.57
CA LYS A 42 6.56 10.02 16.14
C LYS A 42 5.87 10.03 17.50
N TYR A 43 4.80 9.26 17.66
CA TYR A 43 3.95 9.33 18.87
C TYR A 43 4.18 8.20 19.86
N TYR A 44 4.67 7.06 19.40
CA TYR A 44 4.80 5.86 20.24
C TYR A 44 6.24 5.33 20.34
N GLY A 45 7.17 5.88 19.54
CA GLY A 45 8.57 5.43 19.52
C GLY A 45 8.76 4.05 18.87
N PHE A 46 7.75 3.53 18.15
CA PHE A 46 7.83 2.23 17.47
C PHE A 46 8.17 2.43 15.98
N PRO A 47 8.97 1.55 15.37
CA PRO A 47 9.32 1.67 13.96
C PRO A 47 8.14 1.41 13.01
N PHE A 48 7.07 0.77 13.48
CA PHE A 48 5.83 0.47 12.76
C PHE A 48 4.71 0.12 13.74
N ASP A 49 3.46 0.14 13.27
CA ASP A 49 2.30 -0.31 14.04
C ASP A 49 2.17 -1.84 13.92
N ASN A 50 2.63 -2.55 14.95
CA ASN A 50 2.62 -4.00 14.95
C ASN A 50 1.19 -4.54 14.82
N ARG A 51 0.92 -5.27 13.73
CA ARG A 51 -0.39 -5.85 13.38
C ARG A 51 -1.53 -4.82 13.29
N GLY A 52 -1.24 -3.51 13.35
CA GLY A 52 -2.23 -2.44 13.36
C GLY A 52 -2.93 -2.26 14.71
N GLU A 53 -2.28 -2.66 15.80
CA GLU A 53 -2.86 -2.63 17.14
C GLU A 53 -3.14 -1.21 17.64
N ILE A 54 -2.31 -0.23 17.28
CA ILE A 54 -2.54 1.18 17.63
C ILE A 54 -3.72 1.75 16.82
N ALA A 55 -3.67 1.59 15.51
CA ALA A 55 -4.74 2.07 14.61
C ALA A 55 -6.11 1.46 14.96
N ASN A 56 -6.13 0.21 15.42
CA ASN A 56 -7.38 -0.47 15.81
C ASN A 56 -8.04 0.12 17.08
N GLN A 57 -7.32 0.90 17.88
CA GLN A 57 -7.85 1.57 19.08
C GLN A 57 -8.47 2.93 18.76
N GLY A 58 -8.09 3.54 17.62
CA GLY A 58 -8.55 4.84 17.21
C GLY A 58 -9.87 4.81 16.44
N VAL A 59 -10.43 6.00 16.27
CA VAL A 59 -11.56 6.28 15.38
C VAL A 59 -11.11 7.17 14.22
N ILE A 60 -11.78 7.07 13.08
CA ILE A 60 -11.50 7.90 11.92
C ILE A 60 -11.78 9.36 12.26
N ASN A 61 -10.82 10.23 11.99
CA ASN A 61 -11.03 11.66 11.97
C ASN A 61 -11.41 12.08 10.54
N GLU A 62 -12.67 12.36 10.32
CA GLU A 62 -13.24 12.64 8.99
C GLU A 62 -12.60 13.87 8.33
N ASP A 63 -12.35 14.95 9.10
CA ASP A 63 -11.73 16.18 8.58
C ASP A 63 -10.32 15.92 8.07
N LEU A 64 -9.53 15.12 8.81
CA LEU A 64 -8.20 14.71 8.39
C LEU A 64 -8.27 13.82 7.14
N LEU A 65 -9.21 12.86 7.11
CA LEU A 65 -9.36 11.96 5.97
C LEU A 65 -9.75 12.71 4.69
N ILE A 66 -10.67 13.68 4.80
CA ILE A 66 -11.08 14.54 3.68
C ILE A 66 -9.85 15.31 3.15
N LYS A 67 -9.09 15.96 4.03
CA LYS A 67 -7.88 16.71 3.63
C LYS A 67 -6.85 15.85 2.93
N LEU A 68 -6.59 14.64 3.45
CA LEU A 68 -5.68 13.68 2.82
C LEU A 68 -6.16 13.30 1.41
N ASN A 69 -7.45 13.04 1.26
CA ASN A 69 -8.03 12.69 -0.04
C ASN A 69 -7.98 13.86 -1.05
N GLU A 70 -8.29 15.08 -0.60
CA GLU A 70 -8.24 16.28 -1.45
C GLU A 70 -6.83 16.56 -1.94
N SER A 71 -5.81 16.35 -1.11
CA SER A 71 -4.40 16.57 -1.45
C SER A 71 -3.89 15.69 -2.60
N VAL A 72 -4.51 14.53 -2.83
CA VAL A 72 -4.14 13.58 -3.89
C VAL A 72 -5.20 13.45 -4.98
N LYS A 73 -6.28 14.22 -4.92
CA LYS A 73 -7.45 14.09 -5.80
C LYS A 73 -7.14 14.22 -7.31
N ASN A 74 -6.11 14.96 -7.67
CA ASN A 74 -5.75 15.22 -9.06
C ASN A 74 -4.66 14.26 -9.58
N MET A 75 -4.26 13.25 -8.82
CA MET A 75 -3.26 12.29 -9.24
C MET A 75 -3.90 11.23 -10.13
N SER A 76 -3.44 11.13 -11.38
CA SER A 76 -3.89 10.13 -12.36
C SER A 76 -2.94 8.95 -12.44
N TYR A 77 -3.44 7.78 -12.82
CA TYR A 77 -2.61 6.60 -13.12
C TYR A 77 -2.17 6.59 -14.59
N PRO A 78 -0.95 6.08 -14.93
CA PRO A 78 0.11 5.65 -14.01
C PRO A 78 0.85 6.83 -13.36
N ARG A 79 1.37 6.60 -12.14
CA ARG A 79 2.14 7.61 -11.42
C ARG A 79 3.29 6.98 -10.64
N ALA A 80 4.24 7.82 -10.22
CA ALA A 80 5.31 7.49 -9.28
C ALA A 80 5.23 8.47 -8.10
N ASP A 81 5.18 7.94 -6.90
CA ASP A 81 4.98 8.70 -5.67
C ASP A 81 6.29 8.79 -4.86
N ASP A 82 6.52 9.91 -4.18
CA ASP A 82 7.57 10.05 -3.16
C ASP A 82 6.92 10.09 -1.77
N LYS A 83 7.46 9.32 -0.83
CA LYS A 83 6.98 9.29 0.56
C LYS A 83 7.06 10.66 1.24
N ASN A 84 8.01 11.53 0.83
CA ASN A 84 8.13 12.87 1.37
C ASN A 84 6.93 13.75 1.02
N ASP A 85 6.30 13.54 -0.13
CA ASP A 85 5.07 14.25 -0.50
C ASP A 85 3.96 13.93 0.50
N TYR A 86 3.84 12.67 0.91
CA TYR A 86 2.86 12.26 1.90
C TYR A 86 3.15 12.81 3.31
N TYR A 87 4.42 12.89 3.74
CA TYR A 87 4.79 13.48 5.03
C TYR A 87 4.40 14.95 5.13
N ASN A 88 4.49 15.70 4.04
CA ASN A 88 4.15 17.11 4.00
C ASN A 88 2.64 17.37 4.05
N LEU A 89 1.80 16.42 3.61
CA LEU A 89 0.34 16.59 3.57
C LEU A 89 -0.32 16.71 4.96
N VAL A 90 0.30 16.16 5.98
CA VAL A 90 -0.36 15.96 7.29
C VAL A 90 0.03 17.01 8.31
N ASN A 91 1.17 17.70 8.13
CA ASN A 91 1.78 18.54 9.18
C ASN A 91 0.86 19.63 9.77
N ASP A 92 -0.01 20.26 8.96
CA ASP A 92 -0.85 21.37 9.41
C ASP A 92 -2.25 20.95 9.89
N SER A 93 -2.58 19.66 9.75
CA SER A 93 -3.96 19.17 9.91
C SER A 93 -4.22 18.41 11.20
N ILE A 94 -3.18 18.12 11.99
CA ILE A 94 -3.24 17.17 13.12
C ILE A 94 -3.16 17.81 14.51
N SER A 95 -3.10 19.14 14.61
CA SER A 95 -2.80 19.86 15.89
C SER A 95 -3.74 19.56 17.04
N ASN A 96 -4.92 19.00 16.80
CA ASN A 96 -5.91 18.67 17.83
C ASN A 96 -6.50 17.27 17.69
N VAL A 97 -5.82 16.35 16.98
CA VAL A 97 -6.27 14.98 16.77
C VAL A 97 -5.48 14.05 17.68
N ALA A 98 -6.17 13.18 18.42
CA ALA A 98 -5.52 12.19 19.28
C ALA A 98 -4.64 11.24 18.43
N PRO A 99 -3.44 10.85 18.92
CA PRO A 99 -2.49 10.06 18.16
C PRO A 99 -3.06 8.75 17.59
N GLU A 100 -3.86 8.01 18.35
CA GLU A 100 -4.52 6.79 17.90
C GLU A 100 -5.53 7.04 16.76
N ASN A 101 -6.19 8.21 16.78
CA ASN A 101 -7.11 8.61 15.72
C ASN A 101 -6.36 8.99 14.43
N ILE A 102 -5.17 9.61 14.56
CA ILE A 102 -4.28 9.84 13.42
C ILE A 102 -3.87 8.49 12.82
N MET A 103 -3.41 7.55 13.66
CA MET A 103 -3.02 6.20 13.22
C MET A 103 -4.17 5.50 12.49
N ARG A 104 -5.39 5.56 13.04
CA ARG A 104 -6.59 4.98 12.43
C ARG A 104 -6.88 5.62 11.07
N THR A 105 -6.79 6.94 10.99
CA THR A 105 -7.14 7.71 9.79
C THR A 105 -6.14 7.48 8.65
N VAL A 106 -4.83 7.47 8.93
CA VAL A 106 -3.83 7.21 7.88
C VAL A 106 -3.85 5.74 7.41
N THR A 107 -4.23 4.80 8.29
CA THR A 107 -4.45 3.40 7.91
C THR A 107 -5.68 3.27 7.00
N GLU A 108 -6.77 3.98 7.32
CA GLU A 108 -7.96 4.06 6.46
C GLU A 108 -7.62 4.66 5.10
N PHE A 109 -6.84 5.75 5.08
CA PHE A 109 -6.43 6.42 3.86
C PHE A 109 -5.64 5.49 2.92
N THR A 110 -4.70 4.71 3.46
CA THR A 110 -3.98 3.68 2.68
C THR A 110 -4.95 2.68 2.04
N ALA A 111 -5.91 2.18 2.82
CA ALA A 111 -6.89 1.21 2.33
C ALA A 111 -7.81 1.81 1.25
N LEU A 112 -8.22 3.07 1.40
CA LEU A 112 -9.02 3.79 0.40
C LEU A 112 -8.29 3.95 -0.93
N LYS A 113 -6.98 4.26 -0.92
CA LYS A 113 -6.21 4.40 -2.16
C LYS A 113 -6.08 3.07 -2.91
N ILE A 114 -5.95 1.96 -2.19
CA ILE A 114 -5.96 0.61 -2.78
C ILE A 114 -7.35 0.30 -3.38
N GLU A 115 -8.42 0.60 -2.66
CA GLU A 115 -9.80 0.44 -3.17
C GLU A 115 -10.04 1.25 -4.45
N GLU A 116 -9.60 2.53 -4.47
CA GLU A 116 -9.73 3.41 -5.64
C GLU A 116 -9.01 2.85 -6.86
N PHE A 117 -7.80 2.29 -6.68
CA PHE A 117 -7.08 1.65 -7.77
C PHE A 117 -7.82 0.40 -8.29
N CYS A 118 -8.32 -0.47 -7.39
CA CYS A 118 -9.13 -1.62 -7.79
C CYS A 118 -10.36 -1.19 -8.61
N LYS A 119 -11.06 -0.12 -8.19
CA LYS A 119 -12.20 0.44 -8.92
C LYS A 119 -11.78 1.00 -10.28
N TYR A 120 -10.66 1.70 -10.35
CA TYR A 120 -10.09 2.21 -11.60
C TYR A 120 -9.76 1.07 -12.57
N CYS A 121 -9.33 -0.07 -12.07
CA CYS A 121 -9.04 -1.29 -12.82
C CYS A 121 -10.29 -2.17 -13.08
N ASN A 122 -11.50 -1.65 -12.93
CA ASN A 122 -12.78 -2.35 -13.13
C ASN A 122 -13.00 -3.54 -12.18
N SER A 123 -12.60 -3.42 -10.93
CA SER A 123 -12.83 -4.42 -9.86
C SER A 123 -12.37 -5.83 -10.26
N PRO A 124 -11.12 -6.19 -9.96
CA PRO A 124 -10.51 -7.44 -10.41
C PRO A 124 -11.18 -8.69 -9.83
N ASP A 125 -11.10 -9.81 -10.55
CA ASP A 125 -11.59 -11.12 -10.09
C ASP A 125 -10.77 -11.67 -8.92
N GLN A 126 -9.51 -11.28 -8.82
CA GLN A 126 -8.58 -11.71 -7.78
C GLN A 126 -7.61 -10.58 -7.42
N VAL A 127 -7.36 -10.42 -6.12
CA VAL A 127 -6.38 -9.46 -5.59
C VAL A 127 -5.38 -10.17 -4.70
N ILE A 128 -4.08 -9.99 -5.01
CA ILE A 128 -2.97 -10.62 -4.29
C ILE A 128 -2.12 -9.52 -3.67
N PHE A 129 -1.83 -9.64 -2.38
CA PHE A 129 -0.98 -8.71 -1.64
C PHE A 129 0.35 -9.34 -1.24
N HIS A 130 1.41 -8.53 -1.28
CA HIS A 130 2.72 -8.86 -0.74
C HIS A 130 3.38 -7.61 -0.12
N GLY A 131 4.59 -7.76 0.41
CA GLY A 131 5.31 -6.69 1.10
C GLY A 131 5.03 -6.64 2.60
N GLY A 132 5.73 -5.74 3.29
CA GLY A 132 5.68 -5.65 4.76
C GLY A 132 4.31 -5.33 5.33
N GLY A 133 3.50 -4.58 4.59
CA GLY A 133 2.16 -4.15 4.99
C GLY A 133 1.15 -5.30 5.14
N THR A 134 1.39 -6.47 4.53
CA THR A 134 0.53 -7.64 4.73
C THR A 134 0.52 -8.15 6.17
N LYS A 135 1.55 -7.79 6.95
CA LYS A 135 1.65 -8.13 8.38
C LYS A 135 0.81 -7.23 9.28
N ASN A 136 0.39 -6.08 8.78
CA ASN A 136 -0.57 -5.23 9.46
C ASN A 136 -1.99 -5.81 9.27
N LEU A 137 -2.38 -6.68 10.18
CA LEU A 137 -3.64 -7.43 10.07
C LEU A 137 -4.87 -6.51 10.09
N PHE A 138 -4.77 -5.38 10.79
CA PHE A 138 -5.85 -4.41 10.83
C PHE A 138 -6.01 -3.68 9.49
N LEU A 139 -4.91 -3.26 8.86
CA LEU A 139 -4.93 -2.72 7.49
C LEU A 139 -5.54 -3.73 6.51
N MET A 140 -5.11 -4.99 6.55
CA MET A 140 -5.65 -6.04 5.67
C MET A 140 -7.14 -6.28 5.89
N LYS A 141 -7.62 -6.20 7.14
CA LYS A 141 -9.04 -6.28 7.47
C LYS A 141 -9.84 -5.11 6.86
N ILE A 142 -9.31 -3.89 6.95
CA ILE A 142 -9.95 -2.70 6.35
C ILE A 142 -10.00 -2.84 4.82
N ILE A 143 -8.88 -3.23 4.19
CA ILE A 143 -8.84 -3.45 2.75
C ILE A 143 -9.89 -4.48 2.34
N GLN A 144 -9.98 -5.64 3.03
CA GLN A 144 -10.98 -6.66 2.72
C GLN A 144 -12.41 -6.14 2.87
N SER A 145 -12.67 -5.22 3.79
CA SER A 145 -14.01 -4.65 3.97
C SER A 145 -14.43 -3.68 2.85
N LYS A 146 -13.47 -3.22 2.05
CA LYS A 146 -13.69 -2.25 0.96
C LYS A 146 -13.70 -2.89 -0.43
N ILE A 147 -13.12 -4.06 -0.56
CA ILE A 147 -12.98 -4.78 -1.83
C ILE A 147 -13.89 -6.00 -1.79
N ASP A 148 -14.83 -6.09 -2.74
CA ASP A 148 -15.80 -7.22 -2.81
C ASP A 148 -15.11 -8.55 -3.11
N THR A 149 -14.01 -8.51 -3.85
CA THR A 149 -13.22 -9.69 -4.18
C THR A 149 -12.42 -10.18 -2.98
N LYS A 150 -12.40 -11.49 -2.75
CA LYS A 150 -11.56 -12.09 -1.71
C LYS A 150 -10.08 -11.82 -1.99
N ILE A 151 -9.43 -11.15 -1.04
CA ILE A 151 -8.00 -10.88 -1.09
C ILE A 151 -7.19 -12.11 -0.64
N ARG A 152 -5.99 -12.24 -1.19
CA ARG A 152 -4.99 -13.24 -0.81
C ARG A 152 -3.65 -12.57 -0.54
N THR A 153 -2.77 -13.24 0.17
CA THR A 153 -1.37 -12.83 0.33
C THR A 153 -0.46 -13.88 -0.30
N THR A 154 0.75 -13.49 -0.65
CA THR A 154 1.76 -14.44 -1.14
C THR A 154 2.34 -15.32 -0.03
N ASP A 155 2.09 -15.00 1.24
CA ASP A 155 2.67 -15.70 2.40
C ASP A 155 2.28 -17.19 2.46
N ASP A 156 1.20 -17.61 1.79
CA ASP A 156 0.78 -19.02 1.66
C ASP A 156 1.74 -19.84 0.77
N GLU A 157 2.45 -19.18 -0.16
CA GLU A 157 3.34 -19.83 -1.14
C GLU A 157 4.79 -19.36 -0.99
N ILE A 158 4.99 -18.06 -0.91
CA ILE A 158 6.31 -17.42 -0.75
C ILE A 158 6.16 -16.32 0.29
N SER A 159 6.96 -16.35 1.35
CA SER A 159 6.96 -15.27 2.33
C SER A 159 7.13 -13.91 1.66
N SER A 160 6.28 -12.95 2.02
CA SER A 160 6.27 -11.58 1.47
C SER A 160 7.64 -10.89 1.52
N LYS A 161 8.55 -11.33 2.42
CA LYS A 161 9.94 -10.85 2.49
C LYS A 161 10.81 -11.28 1.30
N PHE A 162 10.47 -12.37 0.63
CA PHE A 162 11.29 -12.97 -0.41
C PHE A 162 10.69 -12.82 -1.81
N VAL A 163 9.53 -12.21 -1.96
CA VAL A 163 8.86 -12.05 -3.25
C VAL A 163 9.75 -11.33 -4.27
N GLU A 164 10.38 -10.22 -3.88
CA GLU A 164 11.30 -9.47 -4.76
C GLU A 164 12.52 -10.32 -5.12
N ALA A 165 13.14 -10.97 -4.14
CA ALA A 165 14.31 -11.83 -4.39
C ALA A 165 13.93 -13.01 -5.30
N ALA A 166 12.78 -13.61 -5.12
CA ALA A 166 12.27 -14.68 -5.98
C ALA A 166 11.98 -14.18 -7.40
N ALA A 167 11.42 -12.97 -7.54
CA ALA A 167 11.19 -12.35 -8.84
C ALA A 167 12.52 -12.10 -9.59
N PHE A 168 13.52 -11.54 -8.94
CA PHE A 168 14.84 -11.35 -9.55
C PHE A 168 15.52 -12.69 -9.91
N ALA A 169 15.44 -13.70 -9.05
CA ALA A 169 15.96 -15.03 -9.33
C ALA A 169 15.25 -15.65 -10.55
N TYR A 170 13.92 -15.50 -10.65
CA TYR A 170 13.15 -15.98 -11.80
C TYR A 170 13.53 -15.26 -13.10
N LEU A 171 13.67 -13.92 -13.07
CA LEU A 171 14.10 -13.13 -14.23
C LEU A 171 15.50 -13.53 -14.70
N ALA A 172 16.43 -13.75 -13.75
CA ALA A 172 17.75 -14.25 -14.06
C ALA A 172 17.73 -15.65 -14.69
N TYR A 173 16.91 -16.56 -14.14
CA TYR A 173 16.70 -17.90 -14.70
C TYR A 173 16.14 -17.84 -16.14
N LYS A 174 15.23 -16.92 -16.42
CA LYS A 174 14.66 -16.72 -17.76
C LYS A 174 15.55 -15.93 -18.70
N ASN A 175 16.75 -15.53 -18.28
CA ASN A 175 17.65 -14.61 -19.02
C ASN A 175 17.00 -13.29 -19.44
N GLN A 176 16.01 -12.83 -18.67
CA GLN A 176 15.29 -11.57 -18.92
C GLN A 176 15.83 -10.40 -18.11
N GLY A 177 16.88 -10.62 -17.31
CA GLY A 177 17.53 -9.58 -16.51
C GLY A 177 18.60 -8.83 -17.29
N ILE A 178 18.77 -7.54 -17.02
CA ILE A 178 19.95 -6.77 -17.48
C ILE A 178 21.11 -7.07 -16.55
N ILE A 179 22.21 -7.59 -17.10
CA ILE A 179 23.43 -7.79 -16.32
C ILE A 179 24.09 -6.42 -16.09
N PHE A 180 23.99 -5.92 -14.87
CA PHE A 180 24.74 -4.73 -14.47
C PHE A 180 26.22 -5.08 -14.31
N LYS A 181 27.09 -4.52 -15.16
CA LYS A 181 28.54 -4.57 -14.99
C LYS A 181 28.97 -3.29 -14.28
N PRO A 182 29.38 -3.33 -13.00
CA PRO A 182 29.92 -2.15 -12.36
C PRO A 182 31.14 -1.69 -13.15
N LYS A 183 31.26 -0.40 -13.38
CA LYS A 183 32.51 0.19 -13.88
C LYS A 183 33.52 0.08 -12.73
N LEU A 184 34.57 -0.70 -12.95
CA LEU A 184 35.75 -0.73 -12.10
C LEU A 184 36.49 0.60 -12.18
#